data_b4cbfad6c1203acf149d2188bb96bd67
#
_entry.id   b4cbfad6c1203acf149d2188bb96bd67
#
_cell.length_a   1.000
_cell.length_b   1.000
_cell.length_c   1.000
_cell.angle_alpha   90.00
_cell.angle_beta   90.00
_cell.angle_gamma   90.00
#
_symmetry.space_group_name_H-M   'P 1'
#
loop_
_entity.id
_entity.type
_entity.pdbx_description
1 polymer ?
#
loop_
_entity_poly.entity_id
_entity_poly.type
_entity_poly.pdbx_seq_one_letter_code
_entity_poly.pdbx_strand_id
1 'polypeptide(L)'
;MERAQSDWNIEIKRRKIAKKFYKEYEIISILKQLSQGLFFLQKNKIAHRDIKPQNILIFPNNIYKIADMGEAKEIDKNKMQMATLRGSELFMSPLLYEGLKYNKKNIRHNPYKSDMFSLGLCFLYAICLNLKVLEYIREMTNMNNIKNILEKFLDTNKYSDKLIKIVYKMIDLDENKRFDFNELENELTQF
;
A
#
# COMPACT_ATOMS: atom_id res chain seq x y z
N MET A 1 21.09 10.92 15.57
CA MET A 1 20.01 10.16 14.93
C MET A 1 19.06 11.14 14.28
N GLU A 2 18.74 10.99 13.00
CA GLU A 2 17.83 11.88 12.29
C GLU A 2 16.41 11.72 12.85
N ARG A 3 15.71 12.82 13.12
CA ARG A 3 14.36 12.80 13.70
C ARG A 3 13.32 13.02 12.61
N ALA A 4 12.32 12.13 12.56
CA ALA A 4 11.17 12.34 11.69
C ALA A 4 10.36 13.58 12.11
N GLN A 5 9.82 14.29 11.13
CA GLN A 5 8.96 15.46 11.34
C GLN A 5 7.52 15.08 11.62
N SER A 6 7.05 13.99 10.98
CA SER A 6 5.67 13.51 11.05
C SER A 6 5.60 12.07 10.52
N ASP A 7 4.43 11.46 10.62
CA ASP A 7 4.05 10.31 9.80
C ASP A 7 3.12 10.72 8.64
N TRP A 8 2.99 9.85 7.65
CA TRP A 8 2.21 10.15 6.45
C TRP A 8 0.71 10.27 6.71
N ASN A 9 0.18 9.59 7.73
CA ASN A 9 -1.24 9.72 8.10
C ASN A 9 -1.57 11.13 8.59
N ILE A 10 -0.70 11.72 9.41
CA ILE A 10 -0.84 13.11 9.87
C ILE A 10 -0.79 14.06 8.67
N GLU A 11 0.15 13.89 7.75
CA GLU A 11 0.27 14.72 6.56
C GLU A 11 -0.95 14.60 5.64
N ILE A 12 -1.46 13.38 5.39
CA ILE A 12 -2.68 13.18 4.58
C ILE A 12 -3.87 13.89 5.23
N LYS A 13 -4.04 13.77 6.55
CA LYS A 13 -5.11 14.46 7.29
C LYS A 13 -4.98 16.00 7.21
N ARG A 14 -3.76 16.52 7.34
CA ARG A 14 -3.47 17.96 7.20
C ARG A 14 -3.84 18.46 5.81
N ARG A 15 -3.46 17.71 4.76
CA ARG A 15 -3.81 18.04 3.37
C ARG A 15 -5.32 17.98 3.12
N LYS A 16 -6.00 17.00 3.70
CA LYS A 16 -7.46 16.90 3.63
C LYS A 16 -8.15 18.15 4.20
N ILE A 17 -7.75 18.60 5.39
CA ILE A 17 -8.30 19.80 6.03
C ILE A 17 -8.03 21.02 5.16
N ALA A 18 -6.82 21.15 4.62
CA ALA A 18 -6.43 22.26 3.76
C ALA A 18 -6.98 22.15 2.32
N LYS A 19 -7.69 21.07 1.96
CA LYS A 19 -8.14 20.74 0.60
C LYS A 19 -7.00 20.76 -0.43
N LYS A 20 -5.78 20.43 0.00
CA LYS A 20 -4.56 20.47 -0.81
C LYS A 20 -4.18 19.07 -1.28
N PHE A 21 -4.65 18.69 -2.47
CA PHE A 21 -4.29 17.40 -3.07
C PHE A 21 -2.81 17.31 -3.39
N TYR A 22 -2.28 16.08 -3.39
CA TYR A 22 -0.95 15.82 -3.89
C TYR A 22 -0.90 16.07 -5.41
N LYS A 23 0.19 16.62 -5.89
CA LYS A 23 0.47 16.63 -7.33
C LYS A 23 1.02 15.28 -7.75
N GLU A 24 0.85 14.89 -9.01
CA GLU A 24 1.29 13.60 -9.51
C GLU A 24 2.77 13.32 -9.24
N TYR A 25 3.64 14.31 -9.49
CA TYR A 25 5.07 14.14 -9.24
C TYR A 25 5.41 13.91 -7.75
N GLU A 26 4.61 14.45 -6.81
CA GLU A 26 4.77 14.17 -5.38
C GLU A 26 4.43 12.70 -5.10
N ILE A 27 3.31 12.20 -5.64
CA ILE A 27 2.90 10.80 -5.50
C ILE A 27 3.95 9.86 -6.08
N ILE A 28 4.45 10.14 -7.30
CA ILE A 28 5.48 9.33 -7.95
C ILE A 28 6.78 9.33 -7.14
N SER A 29 7.20 10.49 -6.62
CA SER A 29 8.40 10.59 -5.78
C SER A 29 8.27 9.76 -4.50
N ILE A 30 7.12 9.83 -3.82
CA ILE A 30 6.85 9.03 -2.62
C ILE A 30 6.83 7.54 -2.97
N LEU A 31 6.17 7.17 -4.07
CA LEU A 31 6.06 5.79 -4.51
C LEU A 31 7.45 5.19 -4.80
N LYS A 32 8.32 5.91 -5.50
CA LYS A 32 9.71 5.49 -5.78
C LYS A 32 10.50 5.25 -4.49
N GLN A 33 10.40 6.14 -3.52
CA GLN A 33 11.11 6.01 -2.24
C GLN A 33 10.66 4.77 -1.44
N LEU A 34 9.35 4.57 -1.34
CA LEU A 34 8.79 3.48 -0.54
C LEU A 34 8.95 2.12 -1.24
N SER A 35 8.80 2.07 -2.57
CA SER A 35 9.00 0.84 -3.33
C SER A 35 10.44 0.35 -3.25
N GLN A 36 11.44 1.24 -3.34
CA GLN A 36 12.85 0.88 -3.15
C GLN A 36 13.13 0.26 -1.78
N GLY A 37 12.56 0.83 -0.71
CA GLY A 37 12.68 0.26 0.64
C GLY A 37 12.08 -1.14 0.76
N LEU A 38 10.85 -1.33 0.23
CA LEU A 38 10.16 -2.63 0.27
C LEU A 38 10.79 -3.65 -0.67
N PHE A 39 11.29 -3.22 -1.82
CA PHE A 39 12.08 -4.07 -2.70
C PHE A 39 13.36 -4.58 -2.04
N PHE A 40 14.06 -3.71 -1.32
CA PHE A 40 15.22 -4.13 -0.52
C PHE A 40 14.83 -5.19 0.52
N LEU A 41 13.71 -5.02 1.23
CA LEU A 41 13.21 -6.01 2.18
C LEU A 41 12.87 -7.34 1.47
N GLN A 42 12.15 -7.28 0.34
CA GLN A 42 11.83 -8.48 -0.45
C GLN A 42 13.08 -9.23 -0.92
N LYS A 43 14.11 -8.52 -1.39
CA LYS A 43 15.40 -9.14 -1.78
C LYS A 43 16.07 -9.86 -0.61
N ASN A 44 15.95 -9.32 0.59
CA ASN A 44 16.47 -9.92 1.81
C ASN A 44 15.50 -10.92 2.47
N LYS A 45 14.46 -11.33 1.73
CA LYS A 45 13.43 -12.28 2.18
C LYS A 45 12.66 -11.82 3.43
N ILE A 46 12.48 -10.52 3.59
CA ILE A 46 11.73 -9.93 4.71
C ILE A 46 10.41 -9.36 4.16
N ALA A 47 9.29 -9.71 4.79
CA ALA A 47 8.02 -9.05 4.61
C ALA A 47 7.72 -8.15 5.82
N HIS A 48 7.18 -6.97 5.56
CA HIS A 48 6.92 -5.96 6.62
C HIS A 48 5.67 -6.29 7.44
N ARG A 49 4.58 -6.66 6.77
CA ARG A 49 3.31 -7.17 7.33
C ARG A 49 2.43 -6.16 8.09
N ASP A 50 2.84 -4.91 8.22
CA ASP A 50 2.02 -3.83 8.78
C ASP A 50 2.25 -2.50 8.06
N ILE A 51 2.14 -2.51 6.72
CA ILE A 51 2.22 -1.30 5.90
C ILE A 51 0.95 -0.49 6.08
N LYS A 52 1.11 0.74 6.60
CA LYS A 52 0.05 1.74 6.79
C LYS A 52 0.67 3.13 6.86
N PRO A 53 -0.11 4.21 6.64
CA PRO A 53 0.44 5.57 6.65
C PRO A 53 1.09 5.99 7.97
N GLN A 54 0.69 5.40 9.11
CA GLN A 54 1.30 5.67 10.42
C GLN A 54 2.73 5.11 10.53
N ASN A 55 3.02 4.04 9.77
CA ASN A 55 4.34 3.40 9.73
C ASN A 55 5.21 3.94 8.58
N ILE A 56 4.81 5.04 7.94
CA ILE A 56 5.58 5.74 6.92
C ILE A 56 5.96 7.11 7.48
N LEU A 57 7.23 7.27 7.83
CA LEU A 57 7.75 8.49 8.45
C LEU A 57 8.25 9.47 7.41
N ILE A 58 8.03 10.76 7.69
CA ILE A 58 8.44 11.88 6.85
C ILE A 58 9.60 12.59 7.52
N PHE A 59 10.71 12.72 6.81
CA PHE A 59 11.92 13.43 7.21
C PHE A 59 12.04 14.75 6.43
N PRO A 60 13.00 15.63 6.79
CA PRO A 60 13.29 16.82 6.02
C PRO A 60 13.47 16.53 4.52
N ASN A 61 13.22 17.52 3.66
CA ASN A 61 13.33 17.42 2.20
C ASN A 61 12.37 16.39 1.55
N ASN A 62 11.21 16.14 2.16
CA ASN A 62 10.21 15.19 1.67
C ASN A 62 10.77 13.77 1.48
N ILE A 63 11.62 13.32 2.40
CA ILE A 63 12.12 11.96 2.42
C ILE A 63 11.14 11.08 3.22
N TYR A 64 10.63 10.04 2.57
CA TYR A 64 9.69 9.07 3.14
C TYR A 64 10.42 7.75 3.42
N LYS A 65 10.30 7.25 4.63
CA LYS A 65 10.91 5.96 5.05
C LYS A 65 9.88 5.09 5.75
N ILE A 66 9.94 3.79 5.46
CA ILE A 66 9.14 2.79 6.17
C ILE A 66 9.77 2.56 7.55
N ALA A 67 8.93 2.45 8.56
CA ALA A 67 9.29 2.27 9.96
C ALA A 67 8.43 1.19 10.61
N ASP A 68 8.77 0.84 11.85
CA ASP A 68 8.08 -0.15 12.67
C ASP A 68 8.15 -1.58 12.08
N MET A 69 9.29 -2.20 12.27
CA MET A 69 9.56 -3.60 11.88
C MET A 69 9.05 -4.63 12.91
N GLY A 70 8.18 -4.23 13.86
CA GLY A 70 7.69 -5.09 14.94
C GLY A 70 6.92 -6.32 14.46
N GLU A 71 6.26 -6.24 13.32
CA GLU A 71 5.54 -7.35 12.70
C GLU A 71 6.32 -7.99 11.53
N ALA A 72 7.51 -7.48 11.20
CA ALA A 72 8.28 -7.98 10.07
C ALA A 72 8.75 -9.43 10.31
N LYS A 73 8.82 -10.19 9.22
CA LYS A 73 9.19 -11.60 9.29
C LYS A 73 10.07 -12.00 8.12
N GLU A 74 11.10 -12.78 8.41
CA GLU A 74 11.86 -13.47 7.37
C GLU A 74 11.01 -14.58 6.74
N ILE A 75 11.01 -14.61 5.41
CA ILE A 75 10.18 -15.51 4.61
C ILE A 75 11.04 -16.67 4.10
N ASP A 76 10.85 -17.84 4.69
CA ASP A 76 11.48 -19.07 4.22
C ASP A 76 10.70 -19.63 3.02
N LYS A 77 11.37 -19.74 1.85
CA LYS A 77 10.78 -20.28 0.63
C LYS A 77 10.33 -21.75 0.77
N ASN A 78 10.94 -22.48 1.70
CA ASN A 78 10.70 -23.91 1.91
C ASN A 78 9.59 -24.19 2.94
N LYS A 79 9.15 -23.18 3.68
CA LYS A 79 8.04 -23.31 4.62
C LYS A 79 6.81 -22.63 4.03
N MET A 80 5.75 -23.42 3.76
CA MET A 80 4.44 -22.85 3.47
C MET A 80 4.10 -21.85 4.55
N GLN A 81 4.08 -20.57 4.19
CA GLN A 81 3.87 -19.52 5.16
C GLN A 81 2.41 -19.53 5.61
N MET A 82 2.20 -20.19 6.74
CA MET A 82 0.97 -20.01 7.49
C MET A 82 1.10 -18.67 8.22
N ALA A 83 0.46 -17.64 7.69
CA ALA A 83 0.52 -16.33 8.28
C ALA A 83 -0.40 -16.28 9.52
N THR A 84 0.18 -15.92 10.65
CA THR A 84 -0.62 -15.34 11.73
C THR A 84 -1.21 -14.03 11.21
N LEU A 85 -2.52 -13.86 11.39
CA LEU A 85 -3.21 -12.62 11.05
C LEU A 85 -2.57 -11.46 11.83
N ARG A 86 -1.88 -10.58 11.13
CA ARG A 86 -1.18 -9.42 11.66
C ARG A 86 -1.40 -8.24 10.73
N GLY A 87 -1.29 -7.04 11.28
CA GLY A 87 -1.43 -5.81 10.56
C GLY A 87 -2.74 -5.07 10.87
N SER A 88 -2.80 -3.84 10.41
CA SER A 88 -3.95 -2.96 10.62
C SER A 88 -5.08 -3.34 9.69
N GLU A 89 -6.22 -3.71 10.25
CA GLU A 89 -7.39 -4.25 9.55
C GLU A 89 -7.74 -3.49 8.26
N LEU A 90 -7.78 -2.17 8.28
CA LEU A 90 -8.16 -1.34 7.12
C LEU A 90 -7.20 -1.44 5.94
N PHE A 91 -5.97 -1.85 6.16
CA PHE A 91 -4.92 -1.97 5.13
C PHE A 91 -4.59 -3.43 4.75
N MET A 92 -5.29 -4.41 5.32
CA MET A 92 -5.07 -5.82 5.01
C MET A 92 -5.43 -6.16 3.55
N SER A 93 -4.67 -7.09 2.96
CA SER A 93 -5.03 -7.67 1.67
C SER A 93 -6.31 -8.51 1.77
N PRO A 94 -7.03 -8.76 0.66
CA PRO A 94 -8.30 -9.48 0.67
C PRO A 94 -8.24 -10.83 1.39
N LEU A 95 -7.20 -11.64 1.12
CA LEU A 95 -7.03 -12.95 1.75
C LEU A 95 -6.85 -12.85 3.28
N LEU A 96 -6.05 -11.86 3.73
CA LEU A 96 -5.83 -11.65 5.16
C LEU A 96 -7.10 -11.13 5.84
N TYR A 97 -7.82 -10.23 5.20
CA TYR A 97 -9.09 -9.72 5.73
C TYR A 97 -10.16 -10.80 5.80
N GLU A 98 -10.29 -11.62 4.75
CA GLU A 98 -11.18 -12.78 4.77
C GLU A 98 -10.83 -13.72 5.94
N GLY A 99 -9.55 -13.98 6.15
CA GLY A 99 -9.09 -14.77 7.26
C GLY A 99 -9.46 -14.19 8.62
N LEU A 100 -9.34 -12.88 8.77
CA LEU A 100 -9.76 -12.18 9.99
C LEU A 100 -11.27 -12.34 10.21
N LYS A 101 -12.06 -12.06 9.18
CA LYS A 101 -13.53 -12.12 9.21
C LYS A 101 -14.05 -13.51 9.61
N TYR A 102 -13.42 -14.57 9.11
CA TYR A 102 -13.84 -15.96 9.38
C TYR A 102 -12.99 -16.64 10.46
N ASN A 103 -12.21 -15.89 11.23
CA ASN A 103 -11.35 -16.40 12.31
C ASN A 103 -10.45 -17.58 11.90
N LYS A 104 -9.94 -17.53 10.66
CA LYS A 104 -9.03 -18.56 10.12
C LYS A 104 -7.64 -18.34 10.73
N LYS A 105 -7.13 -19.32 11.47
CA LYS A 105 -5.80 -19.21 12.13
C LYS A 105 -4.62 -19.18 11.15
N ASN A 106 -4.78 -19.77 9.97
CA ASN A 106 -3.70 -19.96 8.99
C ASN A 106 -4.21 -19.65 7.59
N ILE A 107 -3.57 -18.71 6.92
CA ILE A 107 -3.91 -18.29 5.55
C ILE A 107 -2.68 -18.46 4.67
N ARG A 108 -2.85 -19.20 3.59
CA ARG A 108 -1.83 -19.31 2.55
C ARG A 108 -1.93 -18.07 1.67
N HIS A 109 -0.90 -17.21 1.69
CA HIS A 109 -0.80 -16.04 0.83
C HIS A 109 0.67 -15.71 0.54
N ASN A 110 0.90 -14.85 -0.44
CA ASN A 110 2.21 -14.25 -0.66
C ASN A 110 2.34 -12.97 0.18
N PRO A 111 3.21 -12.94 1.22
CA PRO A 111 3.31 -11.78 2.12
C PRO A 111 3.80 -10.51 1.42
N TYR A 112 4.64 -10.60 0.39
CA TYR A 112 5.07 -9.42 -0.37
C TYR A 112 3.93 -8.84 -1.20
N LYS A 113 3.08 -9.69 -1.79
CA LYS A 113 1.88 -9.27 -2.51
C LYS A 113 0.83 -8.66 -1.53
N SER A 114 0.82 -9.09 -0.27
CA SER A 114 0.00 -8.48 0.77
C SER A 114 0.52 -7.10 1.17
N ASP A 115 1.84 -6.95 1.38
CA ASP A 115 2.47 -5.65 1.62
C ASP A 115 2.25 -4.68 0.44
N MET A 116 2.30 -5.18 -0.81
CA MET A 116 1.99 -4.40 -2.01
C MET A 116 0.55 -3.87 -1.99
N PHE A 117 -0.43 -4.70 -1.63
CA PHE A 117 -1.82 -4.27 -1.51
C PHE A 117 -1.98 -3.19 -0.45
N SER A 118 -1.38 -3.38 0.72
CA SER A 118 -1.39 -2.40 1.80
C SER A 118 -0.79 -1.06 1.38
N LEU A 119 0.34 -1.09 0.64
CA LEU A 119 0.95 0.11 0.07
C LEU A 119 0.00 0.79 -0.95
N GLY A 120 -0.62 0.02 -1.83
CA GLY A 120 -1.62 0.52 -2.78
C GLY A 120 -2.78 1.26 -2.10
N LEU A 121 -3.29 0.71 -0.99
CA LEU A 121 -4.31 1.38 -0.18
C LEU A 121 -3.81 2.68 0.47
N CYS A 122 -2.54 2.73 0.91
CA CYS A 122 -1.94 3.97 1.41
C CYS A 122 -1.93 5.06 0.33
N PHE A 123 -1.56 4.70 -0.91
CA PHE A 123 -1.59 5.63 -2.04
C PHE A 123 -3.00 6.06 -2.42
N LEU A 124 -3.98 5.17 -2.42
CA LEU A 124 -5.37 5.56 -2.64
C LEU A 124 -5.87 6.55 -1.60
N TYR A 125 -5.55 6.32 -0.34
CA TYR A 125 -5.90 7.26 0.72
C TYR A 125 -5.25 8.62 0.50
N ALA A 126 -3.97 8.66 0.11
CA ALA A 126 -3.26 9.90 -0.17
C ALA A 126 -3.81 10.65 -1.40
N ILE A 127 -4.13 9.93 -2.47
CA ILE A 127 -4.67 10.48 -3.72
C ILE A 127 -6.08 11.04 -3.50
N CYS A 128 -6.96 10.28 -2.84
CA CYS A 128 -8.35 10.66 -2.63
C CYS A 128 -8.54 11.61 -1.42
N LEU A 129 -7.57 11.71 -0.51
CA LEU A 129 -7.68 12.37 0.79
C LEU A 129 -8.91 11.92 1.59
N ASN A 130 -9.42 10.72 1.32
CA ASN A 130 -10.66 10.22 1.88
C ASN A 130 -10.53 8.74 2.28
N LEU A 131 -10.56 8.47 3.58
CA LEU A 131 -10.42 7.13 4.12
C LEU A 131 -11.60 6.21 3.75
N LYS A 132 -12.79 6.77 3.49
CA LYS A 132 -13.97 6.00 3.10
C LYS A 132 -13.77 5.19 1.82
N VAL A 133 -12.88 5.62 0.92
CA VAL A 133 -12.57 4.84 -0.29
C VAL A 133 -12.04 3.45 0.06
N LEU A 134 -11.28 3.32 1.15
CA LEU A 134 -10.74 2.04 1.60
C LEU A 134 -11.83 1.12 2.18
N GLU A 135 -12.79 1.70 2.91
CA GLU A 135 -13.95 0.97 3.44
C GLU A 135 -14.78 0.38 2.29
N TYR A 136 -15.02 1.15 1.22
CA TYR A 136 -15.72 0.65 0.04
C TYR A 136 -14.94 -0.44 -0.69
N ILE A 137 -13.62 -0.28 -0.90
CA ILE A 137 -12.80 -1.29 -1.59
C ILE A 137 -12.83 -2.62 -0.84
N ARG A 138 -12.87 -2.58 0.47
CA ARG A 138 -12.90 -3.75 1.34
C ARG A 138 -14.12 -4.65 1.10
N GLU A 139 -15.27 -4.06 0.78
CA GLU A 139 -16.52 -4.77 0.49
C GLU A 139 -16.58 -5.31 -0.96
N MET A 140 -15.58 -5.00 -1.79
CA MET A 140 -15.59 -5.36 -3.20
C MET A 140 -15.07 -6.78 -3.45
N THR A 141 -15.75 -7.50 -4.32
CA THR A 141 -15.43 -8.87 -4.72
C THR A 141 -14.84 -8.97 -6.13
N ASN A 142 -14.87 -7.88 -6.90
CA ASN A 142 -14.28 -7.86 -8.24
C ASN A 142 -13.70 -6.47 -8.59
N MET A 143 -12.74 -6.47 -9.52
CA MET A 143 -12.02 -5.27 -9.93
C MET A 143 -12.86 -4.24 -10.66
N ASN A 144 -13.94 -4.63 -11.35
CA ASN A 144 -14.83 -3.68 -12.03
C ASN A 144 -15.57 -2.80 -11.02
N ASN A 145 -16.00 -3.38 -9.89
CA ASN A 145 -16.63 -2.62 -8.83
C ASN A 145 -15.64 -1.64 -8.18
N ILE A 146 -14.38 -2.04 -8.00
CA ILE A 146 -13.31 -1.14 -7.53
C ILE A 146 -13.15 0.03 -8.51
N LYS A 147 -13.09 -0.24 -9.81
CA LYS A 147 -12.96 0.79 -10.83
C LYS A 147 -14.09 1.81 -10.73
N ASN A 148 -15.34 1.35 -10.66
CA ASN A 148 -16.52 2.22 -10.55
C ASN A 148 -16.51 3.09 -9.27
N ILE A 149 -15.97 2.56 -8.17
CA ILE A 149 -15.80 3.33 -6.94
C ILE A 149 -14.71 4.38 -7.11
N LEU A 150 -13.56 3.98 -7.65
CA LEU A 150 -12.45 4.91 -7.82
C LEU A 150 -12.79 6.05 -8.78
N GLU A 151 -13.55 5.81 -9.83
CA GLU A 151 -14.08 6.86 -10.73
C GLU A 151 -14.89 7.93 -9.98
N LYS A 152 -15.56 7.56 -8.87
CA LYS A 152 -16.30 8.52 -8.03
C LYS A 152 -15.41 9.33 -7.08
N PHE A 153 -14.26 8.80 -6.69
CA PHE A 153 -13.36 9.41 -5.72
C PHE A 153 -12.12 10.05 -6.35
N LEU A 154 -11.69 9.57 -7.52
CA LEU A 154 -10.55 10.09 -8.25
C LEU A 154 -10.99 11.23 -9.15
N ASP A 155 -10.34 12.37 -9.01
CA ASP A 155 -10.37 13.40 -10.04
C ASP A 155 -9.35 13.00 -11.11
N THR A 156 -9.85 12.32 -12.16
CA THR A 156 -9.03 11.81 -13.26
C THR A 156 -8.28 12.89 -14.03
N ASN A 157 -8.65 14.17 -13.86
CA ASN A 157 -7.93 15.30 -14.45
C ASN A 157 -6.64 15.64 -13.70
N LYS A 158 -6.43 15.08 -12.50
CA LYS A 158 -5.24 15.36 -11.67
C LYS A 158 -4.11 14.36 -11.82
N TYR A 159 -4.40 13.18 -12.31
CA TYR A 159 -3.46 12.06 -12.36
C TYR A 159 -3.52 11.37 -13.72
N SER A 160 -2.36 11.00 -14.25
CA SER A 160 -2.27 10.29 -15.53
C SER A 160 -2.85 8.88 -15.44
N ASP A 161 -3.35 8.38 -16.58
CA ASP A 161 -3.80 6.99 -16.70
C ASP A 161 -2.69 6.00 -16.31
N LYS A 162 -1.44 6.36 -16.53
CA LYS A 162 -0.29 5.53 -16.20
C LYS A 162 -0.17 5.34 -14.68
N LEU A 163 -0.23 6.42 -13.90
CA LEU A 163 -0.20 6.34 -12.43
C LEU A 163 -1.42 5.55 -11.91
N ILE A 164 -2.59 5.83 -12.44
CA ILE A 164 -3.82 5.15 -12.04
C ILE A 164 -3.74 3.64 -12.31
N LYS A 165 -3.20 3.23 -13.47
CA LYS A 165 -2.98 1.80 -13.80
C LYS A 165 -2.03 1.13 -12.81
N ILE A 166 -0.94 1.81 -12.40
CA ILE A 166 -0.03 1.26 -11.37
C ILE A 166 -0.79 1.03 -10.07
N VAL A 167 -1.54 2.01 -9.59
CA VAL A 167 -2.32 1.86 -8.35
C VAL A 167 -3.32 0.71 -8.46
N TYR A 168 -4.00 0.55 -9.60
CA TYR A 168 -4.88 -0.59 -9.84
C TYR A 168 -4.15 -1.94 -9.75
N LYS A 169 -2.94 -2.03 -10.32
CA LYS A 169 -2.13 -3.23 -10.24
C LYS A 169 -1.63 -3.53 -8.83
N MET A 170 -1.40 -2.51 -8.02
CA MET A 170 -1.01 -2.67 -6.62
C MET A 170 -2.16 -3.23 -5.76
N ILE A 171 -3.41 -2.86 -6.07
CA ILE A 171 -4.60 -3.28 -5.33
C ILE A 171 -5.43 -4.36 -6.03
N ASP A 172 -4.87 -5.09 -7.00
CA ASP A 172 -5.60 -6.18 -7.62
C ASP A 172 -6.03 -7.21 -6.56
N LEU A 173 -7.32 -7.59 -6.58
CA LEU A 173 -7.87 -8.54 -5.61
C LEU A 173 -7.26 -9.93 -5.76
N ASP A 174 -6.92 -10.31 -7.01
CA ASP A 174 -6.18 -11.53 -7.30
C ASP A 174 -4.68 -11.30 -7.04
N GLU A 175 -4.12 -11.95 -6.01
CA GLU A 175 -2.72 -11.77 -5.67
C GLU A 175 -1.76 -12.21 -6.80
N ASN A 176 -2.19 -13.11 -7.70
CA ASN A 176 -1.35 -13.55 -8.82
C ASN A 176 -1.23 -12.46 -9.90
N LYS A 177 -2.22 -11.56 -10.02
CA LYS A 177 -2.24 -10.44 -10.96
C LYS A 177 -1.67 -9.16 -10.36
N ARG A 178 -1.56 -9.12 -9.03
CA ARG A 178 -1.02 -7.98 -8.29
C ARG A 178 0.49 -7.90 -8.50
N PHE A 179 1.04 -6.70 -8.60
CA PHE A 179 2.49 -6.49 -8.62
C PHE A 179 3.17 -7.05 -7.36
N ASP A 180 4.40 -7.52 -7.52
CA ASP A 180 5.38 -7.53 -6.43
C ASP A 180 6.29 -6.31 -6.53
N PHE A 181 7.24 -6.16 -5.58
CA PHE A 181 8.08 -4.96 -5.56
C PHE A 181 9.10 -4.94 -6.69
N ASN A 182 9.50 -6.08 -7.26
CA ASN A 182 10.36 -6.11 -8.43
C ASN A 182 9.62 -5.65 -9.69
N GLU A 183 8.37 -6.10 -9.87
CA GLU A 183 7.51 -5.68 -10.98
C GLU A 183 7.19 -4.18 -10.88
N LEU A 184 6.91 -3.66 -9.67
CA LEU A 184 6.67 -2.23 -9.45
C LEU A 184 7.90 -1.38 -9.76
N GLU A 185 9.11 -1.78 -9.32
CA GLU A 185 10.35 -1.05 -9.62
C GLU A 185 10.58 -0.95 -11.14
N ASN A 186 10.34 -2.03 -11.88
CA ASN A 186 10.46 -2.02 -13.34
C ASN A 186 9.48 -1.03 -14.00
N GLU A 187 8.24 -0.97 -13.54
CA GLU A 187 7.26 0.01 -14.04
C GLU A 187 7.66 1.46 -13.72
N LEU A 188 8.24 1.69 -12.53
CA LEU A 188 8.64 3.03 -12.08
C LEU A 188 9.89 3.56 -12.80
N THR A 189 10.69 2.71 -13.44
CA THR A 189 11.81 3.18 -14.28
C THR A 189 11.35 3.95 -15.51
N GLN A 190 10.08 3.79 -15.91
CA GLN A 190 9.50 4.43 -17.08
C GLN A 190 8.89 5.82 -16.77
N PHE A 191 8.93 6.29 -15.51
CA PHE A 191 8.57 7.65 -15.09
C PHE A 191 9.82 8.50 -14.90
#